data_ffa90bb35202aa6b09f97ddca14ec418
#
_entry.id   ffa90bb35202aa6b09f97ddca14ec418
#
_cell.length_a   1.000
_cell.length_b   1.000
_cell.length_c   1.000
_cell.angle_alpha   90.00
_cell.angle_beta   90.00
_cell.angle_gamma   90.00
#
_symmetry.space_group_name_H-M   'P 1'
#
loop_
_entity.id
_entity.type
_entity.pdbx_description
1 polymer ?
#
loop_
_entity_poly.entity_id
_entity_poly.type
_entity_poly.pdbx_seq_one_letter_code
_entity_poly.pdbx_strand_id
1 'polypeptide(L)'
;TNMVSCVPHSAVRETVVGVTNRQPDRREMSAMKDLVGQSLEAGCRAVSFGMIYAPGLYAATDELIGIAEVAARYDVPLVPHVRNEARGVLDSIGEFVRVAELTGAALHVSHVKLVGCADLLGDLIDLLSSAQERIRLTFDQYPYGAGSTLLAALLPPYAFDGGPTATLDRLRNPRERERMARD
;
A
#
# COMPACT_ATOMS: atom_id res chain seq x y z
N THR A 1 9.65 14.35 -22.26
CA THR A 1 9.15 14.26 -20.88
C THR A 1 10.04 13.30 -20.11
N ASN A 2 10.55 13.71 -18.95
CA ASN A 2 11.30 12.83 -18.06
C ASN A 2 10.31 11.93 -17.31
N MET A 3 10.65 10.65 -17.18
CA MET A 3 9.84 9.66 -16.43
C MET A 3 10.69 9.03 -15.34
N VAL A 4 10.08 8.80 -14.18
CA VAL A 4 10.66 8.07 -13.05
C VAL A 4 9.73 6.91 -12.74
N SER A 5 10.26 5.69 -12.77
CA SER A 5 9.50 4.48 -12.47
C SER A 5 9.64 4.08 -11.01
N CYS A 6 8.55 3.61 -10.42
CA CYS A 6 8.53 2.95 -9.12
C CYS A 6 8.46 1.43 -9.30
N VAL A 7 9.00 0.69 -8.33
CA VAL A 7 8.75 -0.76 -8.22
C VAL A 7 7.38 -0.96 -7.57
N PRO A 8 6.39 -1.57 -8.25
CA PRO A 8 5.08 -1.78 -7.66
C PRO A 8 5.08 -3.02 -6.76
N HIS A 9 4.99 -2.83 -5.44
CA HIS A 9 4.93 -3.92 -4.45
C HIS A 9 3.87 -4.98 -4.79
N SER A 10 2.67 -4.54 -5.19
CA SER A 10 1.59 -5.48 -5.54
C SER A 10 1.95 -6.41 -6.71
N ALA A 11 2.67 -5.91 -7.73
CA ALA A 11 3.12 -6.74 -8.85
C ALA A 11 4.23 -7.72 -8.43
N VAL A 12 5.16 -7.29 -7.57
CA VAL A 12 6.17 -8.16 -6.98
C VAL A 12 5.50 -9.26 -6.17
N ARG A 13 4.54 -8.91 -5.32
CA ARG A 13 3.79 -9.86 -4.51
C ARG A 13 2.97 -10.83 -5.37
N GLU A 14 2.29 -10.34 -6.39
CA GLU A 14 1.52 -11.17 -7.33
C GLU A 14 2.41 -12.19 -8.04
N THR A 15 3.60 -11.77 -8.46
CA THR A 15 4.57 -12.63 -9.16
C THR A 15 5.08 -13.78 -8.28
N VAL A 16 5.29 -13.53 -6.98
CA VAL A 16 5.93 -14.50 -6.08
C VAL A 16 4.91 -15.28 -5.25
N VAL A 17 3.92 -14.60 -4.69
CA VAL A 17 2.92 -15.17 -3.75
C VAL A 17 1.59 -15.46 -4.43
N GLY A 18 1.28 -14.70 -5.49
CA GLY A 18 -0.04 -14.70 -6.14
C GLY A 18 -1.05 -13.77 -5.46
N VAL A 19 -2.28 -13.77 -6.00
CA VAL A 19 -3.41 -13.01 -5.43
C VAL A 19 -4.10 -13.88 -4.37
N THR A 20 -3.43 -14.08 -3.25
CA THR A 20 -3.90 -14.94 -2.15
C THR A 20 -3.79 -14.21 -0.81
N ASN A 21 -4.80 -14.43 0.05
CA ASN A 21 -4.84 -13.86 1.40
C ASN A 21 -4.00 -14.70 2.38
N ARG A 22 -2.69 -14.69 2.21
CA ARG A 22 -1.71 -15.30 3.13
C ARG A 22 -0.43 -14.50 3.15
N GLN A 23 0.39 -14.70 4.16
CA GLN A 23 1.71 -14.08 4.22
C GLN A 23 2.72 -14.88 3.36
N PRO A 24 3.76 -14.22 2.81
CA PRO A 24 4.86 -14.89 2.15
C PRO A 24 5.65 -15.75 3.14
N ASP A 25 6.14 -16.88 2.69
CA ASP A 25 7.13 -17.63 3.45
C ASP A 25 8.52 -16.97 3.33
N ARG A 26 9.53 -17.57 4.01
CA ARG A 26 10.89 -17.02 4.01
C ARG A 26 11.54 -17.00 2.63
N ARG A 27 11.24 -17.99 1.78
CA ARG A 27 11.79 -18.08 0.41
C ARG A 27 11.10 -17.06 -0.49
N GLU A 28 9.79 -16.95 -0.37
CA GLU A 28 8.97 -15.98 -1.10
C GLU A 28 9.39 -14.55 -0.72
N MET A 29 9.57 -14.26 0.56
CA MET A 29 10.05 -12.95 1.01
C MET A 29 11.44 -12.64 0.45
N SER A 30 12.36 -13.61 0.43
CA SER A 30 13.67 -13.42 -0.21
C SER A 30 13.53 -13.11 -1.69
N ALA A 31 12.71 -13.88 -2.42
CA ALA A 31 12.48 -13.65 -3.84
C ALA A 31 11.85 -12.28 -4.13
N MET A 32 10.91 -11.82 -3.28
CA MET A 32 10.33 -10.48 -3.39
C MET A 32 11.41 -9.39 -3.19
N LYS A 33 12.26 -9.54 -2.16
CA LYS A 33 13.38 -8.60 -1.91
C LYS A 33 14.35 -8.55 -3.08
N ASP A 34 14.67 -9.71 -3.67
CA ASP A 34 15.57 -9.80 -4.84
C ASP A 34 14.96 -9.11 -6.08
N LEU A 35 13.66 -9.31 -6.35
CA LEU A 35 12.97 -8.63 -7.45
C LEU A 35 12.92 -7.11 -7.26
N VAL A 36 12.70 -6.64 -6.04
CA VAL A 36 12.74 -5.20 -5.73
C VAL A 36 14.16 -4.67 -5.97
N GLY A 37 15.20 -5.34 -5.47
CA GLY A 37 16.59 -4.95 -5.66
C GLY A 37 16.96 -4.86 -7.15
N GLN A 38 16.67 -5.91 -7.93
CA GLN A 38 16.90 -5.93 -9.38
C GLN A 38 16.19 -4.78 -10.12
N SER A 39 14.95 -4.48 -9.73
CA SER A 39 14.19 -3.38 -10.32
C SER A 39 14.80 -2.00 -10.00
N LEU A 40 15.32 -1.83 -8.80
CA LEU A 40 16.02 -0.60 -8.41
C LEU A 40 17.36 -0.48 -9.15
N GLU A 41 18.12 -1.55 -9.30
CA GLU A 41 19.34 -1.60 -10.12
C GLU A 41 19.04 -1.27 -11.60
N ALA A 42 17.91 -1.75 -12.12
CA ALA A 42 17.46 -1.45 -13.48
C ALA A 42 16.99 0.01 -13.68
N GLY A 43 16.93 0.83 -12.61
CA GLY A 43 16.69 2.26 -12.71
C GLY A 43 15.39 2.77 -12.07
N CYS A 44 14.61 1.94 -11.41
CA CYS A 44 13.51 2.42 -10.56
C CYS A 44 14.04 3.28 -9.42
N ARG A 45 13.25 4.29 -8.98
CA ARG A 45 13.68 5.29 -7.99
C ARG A 45 12.78 5.39 -6.77
N ALA A 46 11.84 4.47 -6.62
CA ALA A 46 10.97 4.37 -5.46
C ALA A 46 10.36 2.97 -5.40
N VAL A 47 9.76 2.60 -4.26
CA VAL A 47 8.88 1.43 -4.14
C VAL A 47 7.47 1.92 -3.83
N SER A 48 6.51 1.63 -4.72
CA SER A 48 5.12 2.04 -4.54
C SER A 48 4.27 0.91 -3.96
N PHE A 49 3.30 1.30 -3.13
CA PHE A 49 2.38 0.38 -2.46
C PHE A 49 0.94 0.78 -2.73
N GLY A 50 0.09 -0.17 -3.10
CA GLY A 50 -1.35 0.05 -3.27
C GLY A 50 -2.11 -0.79 -2.23
N MET A 51 -2.26 -0.25 -1.00
CA MET A 51 -2.67 -1.04 0.15
C MET A 51 -4.18 -1.27 0.27
N ILE A 52 -4.99 -0.62 -0.54
CA ILE A 52 -6.43 -0.90 -0.66
C ILE A 52 -6.75 -1.90 -1.77
N TYR A 53 -5.75 -2.27 -2.58
CA TYR A 53 -5.92 -3.16 -3.74
C TYR A 53 -5.30 -4.53 -3.48
N ALA A 54 -5.99 -5.61 -3.93
CA ALA A 54 -5.38 -6.93 -3.96
C ALA A 54 -4.22 -6.98 -5.00
N PRO A 55 -3.13 -7.68 -4.70
CA PRO A 55 -2.84 -8.42 -3.48
C PRO A 55 -2.17 -7.59 -2.37
N GLY A 56 -1.86 -6.31 -2.58
CA GLY A 56 -1.19 -5.44 -1.60
C GLY A 56 -1.94 -5.35 -0.26
N LEU A 57 -3.27 -5.36 -0.30
CA LEU A 57 -4.11 -5.29 0.91
C LEU A 57 -3.89 -6.47 1.89
N TYR A 58 -3.36 -7.61 1.41
CA TYR A 58 -3.08 -8.79 2.23
C TYR A 58 -1.72 -8.74 2.94
N ALA A 59 -0.85 -7.82 2.54
CA ALA A 59 0.48 -7.70 3.13
C ALA A 59 0.39 -7.27 4.60
N ALA A 60 1.05 -8.00 5.49
CA ALA A 60 1.23 -7.57 6.88
C ALA A 60 2.37 -6.54 7.00
N THR A 61 2.43 -5.82 8.12
CA THR A 61 3.47 -4.82 8.37
C THR A 61 4.89 -5.41 8.28
N ASP A 62 5.10 -6.68 8.68
CA ASP A 62 6.40 -7.35 8.57
C ASP A 62 6.85 -7.52 7.10
N GLU A 63 5.90 -7.76 6.18
CA GLU A 63 6.19 -7.78 4.74
C GLU A 63 6.63 -6.40 4.25
N LEU A 64 5.94 -5.34 4.70
CA LEU A 64 6.29 -3.96 4.35
C LEU A 64 7.69 -3.60 4.88
N ILE A 65 8.02 -3.97 6.12
CA ILE A 65 9.36 -3.79 6.70
C ILE A 65 10.40 -4.49 5.84
N GLY A 66 10.17 -5.75 5.48
CA GLY A 66 11.09 -6.51 4.65
C GLY A 66 11.40 -5.85 3.31
N ILE A 67 10.41 -5.28 2.65
CA ILE A 67 10.58 -4.54 1.38
C ILE A 67 11.23 -3.18 1.62
N ALA A 68 10.84 -2.48 2.70
CA ALA A 68 11.40 -1.18 3.06
C ALA A 68 12.90 -1.25 3.39
N GLU A 69 13.40 -2.35 3.98
CA GLU A 69 14.84 -2.59 4.18
C GLU A 69 15.61 -2.59 2.85
N VAL A 70 15.01 -3.08 1.76
CA VAL A 70 15.62 -3.02 0.43
C VAL A 70 15.63 -1.57 -0.06
N ALA A 71 14.49 -0.87 0.00
CA ALA A 71 14.40 0.53 -0.41
C ALA A 71 15.42 1.43 0.33
N ALA A 72 15.59 1.22 1.65
CA ALA A 72 16.56 1.95 2.47
C ALA A 72 18.00 1.74 1.99
N ARG A 73 18.39 0.52 1.63
CA ARG A 73 19.76 0.22 1.11
C ARG A 73 20.06 0.93 -0.20
N TYR A 74 19.04 1.18 -1.04
CA TYR A 74 19.17 1.91 -2.30
C TYR A 74 18.89 3.42 -2.16
N ASP A 75 18.64 3.89 -0.94
CA ASP A 75 18.29 5.29 -0.65
C ASP A 75 17.13 5.82 -1.49
N VAL A 76 16.08 5.02 -1.66
CA VAL A 76 14.86 5.36 -2.38
C VAL A 76 13.64 5.40 -1.47
N PRO A 77 12.63 6.26 -1.74
CA PRO A 77 11.46 6.38 -0.88
C PRO A 77 10.47 5.23 -1.06
N LEU A 78 9.73 4.97 0.01
CA LEU A 78 8.46 4.24 0.00
C LEU A 78 7.37 5.22 -0.43
N VAL A 79 6.51 4.81 -1.36
CA VAL A 79 5.43 5.65 -1.93
C VAL A 79 4.08 4.94 -1.78
N PRO A 80 3.46 4.98 -0.59
CA PRO A 80 2.20 4.28 -0.35
C PRO A 80 0.96 5.09 -0.76
N HIS A 81 0.03 4.41 -1.44
CA HIS A 81 -1.39 4.59 -1.28
C HIS A 81 -1.79 3.79 -0.04
N VAL A 82 -2.14 4.45 1.04
CA VAL A 82 -2.34 3.81 2.36
C VAL A 82 -3.58 2.91 2.40
N ARG A 83 -3.72 2.07 3.45
CA ARG A 83 -4.82 1.09 3.57
C ARG A 83 -6.19 1.71 3.72
N ASN A 84 -6.28 2.88 4.31
CA ASN A 84 -7.55 3.56 4.59
C ASN A 84 -7.35 5.06 4.52
N GLU A 85 -8.22 5.75 3.79
CA GLU A 85 -8.20 7.20 3.61
C GLU A 85 -9.40 7.88 4.27
N ALA A 86 -10.23 7.08 5.00
CA ALA A 86 -11.35 7.54 5.81
C ALA A 86 -10.95 7.52 7.31
N ARG A 87 -11.81 7.07 8.21
CA ARG A 87 -11.58 7.06 9.67
C ARG A 87 -10.31 6.36 10.15
N GLY A 88 -9.79 5.38 9.39
CA GLY A 88 -8.55 4.68 9.69
C GLY A 88 -7.29 5.31 9.08
N VAL A 89 -7.36 6.55 8.59
CA VAL A 89 -6.24 7.20 7.88
C VAL A 89 -5.01 7.41 8.76
N LEU A 90 -5.21 7.80 10.02
CA LEU A 90 -4.11 8.03 10.96
C LEU A 90 -3.33 6.75 11.24
N ASP A 91 -4.02 5.64 11.49
CA ASP A 91 -3.40 4.33 11.70
C ASP A 91 -2.66 3.86 10.43
N SER A 92 -3.28 4.10 9.27
CA SER A 92 -2.71 3.68 7.98
C SER A 92 -1.45 4.46 7.59
N ILE A 93 -1.39 5.76 7.88
CA ILE A 93 -0.17 6.57 7.71
C ILE A 93 0.84 6.20 8.80
N GLY A 94 0.40 6.05 10.04
CA GLY A 94 1.22 5.64 11.18
C GLY A 94 1.93 4.30 10.95
N GLU A 95 1.29 3.34 10.24
CA GLU A 95 1.94 2.09 9.85
C GLU A 95 3.18 2.35 9.01
N PHE A 96 3.10 3.20 7.96
CA PHE A 96 4.25 3.51 7.11
C PHE A 96 5.30 4.40 7.79
N VAL A 97 4.88 5.31 8.68
CA VAL A 97 5.81 6.06 9.54
C VAL A 97 6.64 5.08 10.37
N ARG A 98 6.00 4.13 11.04
CA ARG A 98 6.69 3.08 11.81
C ARG A 98 7.61 2.22 10.95
N VAL A 99 7.18 1.82 9.75
CA VAL A 99 8.02 1.07 8.80
C VAL A 99 9.27 1.89 8.45
N ALA A 100 9.11 3.18 8.14
CA ALA A 100 10.23 4.08 7.82
C ALA A 100 11.18 4.28 9.01
N GLU A 101 10.65 4.46 10.22
CA GLU A 101 11.45 4.56 11.47
C GLU A 101 12.31 3.30 11.70
N LEU A 102 11.73 2.11 11.53
CA LEU A 102 12.41 0.85 11.76
C LEU A 102 13.50 0.53 10.72
N THR A 103 13.33 1.03 9.49
CA THR A 103 14.20 0.66 8.36
C THR A 103 15.15 1.78 7.92
N GLY A 104 14.89 3.03 8.34
CA GLY A 104 15.61 4.21 7.86
C GLY A 104 15.24 4.63 6.43
N ALA A 105 14.23 4.02 5.81
CA ALA A 105 13.75 4.40 4.48
C ALA A 105 13.10 5.80 4.51
N ALA A 106 13.21 6.54 3.41
CA ALA A 106 12.41 7.75 3.21
C ALA A 106 10.96 7.37 2.92
N LEU A 107 10.02 8.23 3.31
CA LEU A 107 8.59 8.03 3.09
C LEU A 107 8.00 9.20 2.28
N HIS A 108 7.27 8.88 1.22
CA HIS A 108 6.45 9.85 0.48
C HIS A 108 5.01 9.37 0.44
N VAL A 109 4.14 9.95 1.28
CA VAL A 109 2.72 9.54 1.32
C VAL A 109 1.97 10.13 0.13
N SER A 110 1.44 9.27 -0.73
CA SER A 110 0.72 9.68 -1.93
C SER A 110 -0.65 10.28 -1.61
N HIS A 111 -1.02 11.35 -2.31
CA HIS A 111 -2.37 11.94 -2.38
C HIS A 111 -3.10 11.96 -1.03
N VAL A 112 -2.46 12.49 0.01
CA VAL A 112 -3.03 12.59 1.37
C VAL A 112 -4.42 13.22 1.32
N LYS A 113 -5.40 12.56 1.91
CA LYS A 113 -6.79 13.01 1.98
C LYS A 113 -7.55 12.47 3.17
N LEU A 114 -8.65 13.11 3.50
CA LEU A 114 -9.58 12.74 4.56
C LEU A 114 -10.96 12.49 3.95
N VAL A 115 -11.26 11.24 3.64
CA VAL A 115 -12.54 10.88 3.00
C VAL A 115 -13.64 10.79 4.07
N GLY A 116 -14.49 11.82 4.12
CA GLY A 116 -15.61 11.88 5.06
C GLY A 116 -15.23 12.03 6.54
N CYS A 117 -13.99 12.47 6.83
CA CYS A 117 -13.48 12.59 8.20
C CYS A 117 -12.62 13.86 8.39
N ALA A 118 -13.10 15.01 7.90
CA ALA A 118 -12.39 16.29 7.99
C ALA A 118 -12.10 16.75 9.43
N ASP A 119 -12.83 16.23 10.41
CA ASP A 119 -12.59 16.42 11.82
C ASP A 119 -11.22 15.89 12.31
N LEU A 120 -10.61 14.96 11.57
CA LEU A 120 -9.26 14.42 11.85
C LEU A 120 -8.12 15.28 11.27
N LEU A 121 -8.40 16.45 10.68
CA LEU A 121 -7.36 17.27 10.04
C LEU A 121 -6.26 17.70 11.00
N GLY A 122 -6.63 18.11 12.22
CA GLY A 122 -5.66 18.49 13.26
C GLY A 122 -4.73 17.33 13.60
N ASP A 123 -5.29 16.17 13.92
CA ASP A 123 -4.54 14.96 14.28
C ASP A 123 -3.62 14.49 13.13
N LEU A 124 -4.08 14.63 11.87
CA LEU A 124 -3.27 14.29 10.70
C LEU A 124 -2.07 15.24 10.55
N ILE A 125 -2.26 16.54 10.73
CA ILE A 125 -1.17 17.54 10.69
C ILE A 125 -0.16 17.24 11.80
N ASP A 126 -0.62 16.96 13.01
CA ASP A 126 0.24 16.64 14.15
C ASP A 126 1.04 15.35 13.92
N LEU A 127 0.39 14.30 13.37
CA LEU A 127 1.06 13.05 12.99
C LEU A 127 2.19 13.30 11.96
N LEU A 128 1.87 14.01 10.88
CA LEU A 128 2.84 14.28 9.80
C LEU A 128 3.98 15.17 10.28
N SER A 129 3.68 16.22 11.04
CA SER A 129 4.69 17.15 11.59
C SER A 129 5.64 16.43 12.54
N SER A 130 5.09 15.65 13.47
CA SER A 130 5.89 14.86 14.41
C SER A 130 6.73 13.80 13.70
N ALA A 131 6.20 13.17 12.64
CA ALA A 131 6.97 12.20 11.85
C ALA A 131 8.14 12.85 11.09
N GLN A 132 7.98 14.07 10.56
CA GLN A 132 9.04 14.80 9.86
C GLN A 132 10.26 15.12 10.74
N GLU A 133 10.10 15.16 12.05
CA GLU A 133 11.22 15.33 12.99
C GLU A 133 12.10 14.08 13.12
N ARG A 134 11.58 12.90 12.74
CA ARG A 134 12.22 11.60 12.97
C ARG A 134 12.62 10.86 11.69
N ILE A 135 11.90 11.12 10.59
CA ILE A 135 12.15 10.45 9.30
C ILE A 135 12.15 11.49 8.16
N ARG A 136 12.74 11.12 7.03
CA ARG A 136 12.60 11.88 5.78
C ARG A 136 11.20 11.64 5.21
N LEU A 137 10.25 12.52 5.53
CA LEU A 137 8.86 12.41 5.12
C LEU A 137 8.46 13.56 4.20
N THR A 138 7.82 13.22 3.10
CA THR A 138 7.13 14.14 2.19
C THR A 138 5.76 13.56 1.84
N PHE A 139 4.90 14.38 1.25
CA PHE A 139 3.60 13.92 0.74
C PHE A 139 3.16 14.78 -0.44
N ASP A 140 2.21 14.29 -1.20
CA ASP A 140 1.49 15.06 -2.21
C ASP A 140 -0.02 15.10 -1.93
N GLN A 141 -0.69 16.04 -2.58
CA GLN A 141 -2.14 16.22 -2.51
C GLN A 141 -2.64 16.85 -3.80
N TYR A 142 -3.80 16.39 -4.29
CA TYR A 142 -4.46 17.04 -5.42
C TYR A 142 -5.54 18.03 -4.93
N PRO A 143 -5.80 19.11 -5.69
CA PRO A 143 -6.68 20.20 -5.23
C PRO A 143 -8.16 19.97 -5.60
N TYR A 144 -8.65 18.74 -5.55
CA TYR A 144 -10.03 18.40 -5.93
C TYR A 144 -10.82 17.88 -4.74
N GLY A 145 -12.11 18.24 -4.65
CA GLY A 145 -13.04 17.74 -3.66
C GLY A 145 -13.61 16.34 -3.97
N ALA A 146 -12.99 15.61 -4.90
CA ALA A 146 -13.41 14.26 -5.29
C ALA A 146 -12.21 13.37 -5.53
N GLY A 147 -12.37 12.07 -5.30
CA GLY A 147 -11.39 11.04 -5.61
C GLY A 147 -11.84 10.19 -6.81
N SER A 148 -10.88 9.47 -7.40
CA SER A 148 -11.14 8.48 -8.44
C SER A 148 -10.42 7.18 -8.10
N THR A 149 -11.13 6.06 -8.15
CA THR A 149 -10.59 4.73 -7.91
C THR A 149 -11.35 3.67 -8.70
N LEU A 150 -10.93 2.43 -8.60
CA LEU A 150 -11.61 1.29 -9.22
C LEU A 150 -12.89 0.95 -8.45
N LEU A 151 -13.97 0.64 -9.17
CA LEU A 151 -15.23 0.18 -8.56
C LEU A 151 -15.01 -1.05 -7.64
N ALA A 152 -14.06 -1.89 -7.99
CA ALA A 152 -13.66 -3.04 -7.19
C ALA A 152 -13.22 -2.67 -5.76
N ALA A 153 -12.74 -1.44 -5.50
CA ALA A 153 -12.37 -1.00 -4.15
C ALA A 153 -13.56 -0.94 -3.16
N LEU A 154 -14.79 -1.07 -3.66
CA LEU A 154 -16.00 -1.18 -2.82
C LEU A 154 -16.27 -2.61 -2.33
N LEU A 155 -15.54 -3.61 -2.84
CA LEU A 155 -15.71 -5.00 -2.42
C LEU A 155 -14.87 -5.29 -1.17
N PRO A 156 -15.36 -6.15 -0.27
CA PRO A 156 -14.59 -6.55 0.89
C PRO A 156 -13.34 -7.35 0.50
N PRO A 157 -12.26 -7.28 1.31
CA PRO A 157 -10.97 -7.89 0.98
C PRO A 157 -11.02 -9.37 0.56
N TYR A 158 -11.84 -10.17 1.21
CA TYR A 158 -11.95 -11.61 0.89
C TYR A 158 -12.51 -11.89 -0.52
N ALA A 159 -13.21 -10.90 -1.11
CA ALA A 159 -13.76 -11.06 -2.45
C ALA A 159 -12.69 -11.29 -3.52
N PHE A 160 -11.47 -10.80 -3.29
CA PHE A 160 -10.35 -10.87 -4.24
C PHE A 160 -9.47 -12.11 -4.07
N ASP A 161 -9.64 -12.87 -2.99
CA ASP A 161 -8.80 -14.05 -2.72
C ASP A 161 -8.97 -15.10 -3.83
N GLY A 162 -7.84 -15.55 -4.40
CA GLY A 162 -7.80 -16.42 -5.56
C GLY A 162 -7.85 -15.70 -6.92
N GLY A 163 -7.81 -14.36 -6.92
CA GLY A 163 -7.67 -13.53 -8.12
C GLY A 163 -8.98 -13.26 -8.88
N PRO A 164 -8.87 -12.67 -10.08
CA PRO A 164 -10.03 -12.14 -10.81
C PRO A 164 -11.11 -13.18 -11.13
N THR A 165 -10.72 -14.40 -11.51
CA THR A 165 -11.69 -15.47 -11.84
C THR A 165 -12.51 -15.85 -10.60
N ALA A 166 -11.85 -16.06 -9.46
CA ALA A 166 -12.53 -16.39 -8.21
C ALA A 166 -13.44 -15.23 -7.74
N THR A 167 -13.03 -13.98 -7.94
CA THR A 167 -13.84 -12.79 -7.66
C THR A 167 -15.12 -12.79 -8.51
N LEU A 168 -15.00 -13.04 -9.82
CA LEU A 168 -16.16 -13.09 -10.72
C LEU A 168 -17.12 -14.22 -10.34
N ASP A 169 -16.61 -15.38 -9.93
CA ASP A 169 -17.44 -16.50 -9.50
C ASP A 169 -18.21 -16.19 -8.21
N ARG A 170 -17.56 -15.49 -7.24
CA ARG A 170 -18.24 -14.98 -6.04
C ARG A 170 -19.32 -13.97 -6.41
N LEU A 171 -19.04 -13.04 -7.32
CA LEU A 171 -20.02 -12.04 -7.77
C LEU A 171 -21.20 -12.66 -8.54
N ARG A 172 -21.04 -13.83 -9.17
CA ARG A 172 -22.14 -14.59 -9.80
C ARG A 172 -23.01 -15.33 -8.78
N ASN A 173 -22.47 -15.65 -7.61
CA ASN A 173 -23.16 -16.37 -6.55
C ASN A 173 -24.07 -15.40 -5.74
N PRO A 174 -25.41 -15.58 -5.72
CA PRO A 174 -26.31 -14.70 -4.98
C PRO A 174 -26.01 -14.63 -3.48
N ARG A 175 -25.62 -15.72 -2.85
CA ARG A 175 -25.31 -15.77 -1.41
C ARG A 175 -24.06 -14.98 -1.08
N GLU A 176 -23.03 -15.07 -1.93
CA GLU A 176 -21.81 -14.29 -1.76
C GLU A 176 -22.06 -12.79 -1.97
N ARG A 177 -22.90 -12.39 -2.94
CA ARG A 177 -23.31 -10.99 -3.09
C ARG A 177 -24.03 -10.44 -1.87
N GLU A 178 -24.96 -11.23 -1.30
CA GLU A 178 -25.66 -10.82 -0.07
C GLU A 178 -24.68 -10.67 1.12
N ARG A 179 -23.67 -11.53 1.20
CA ARG A 179 -22.62 -11.42 2.21
C ARG A 179 -21.79 -10.15 1.99
N MET A 180 -21.30 -9.91 0.77
CA MET A 180 -20.52 -8.70 0.43
C MET A 180 -21.29 -7.39 0.68
N ALA A 181 -22.62 -7.39 0.51
CA ALA A 181 -23.44 -6.21 0.75
C ALA A 181 -23.68 -5.91 2.25
N ARG A 182 -23.36 -6.84 3.15
CA ARG A 182 -23.44 -6.64 4.60
C ARG A 182 -22.12 -6.21 5.25
N ASP A 183 -21.01 -6.51 4.58
CA ASP A 183 -19.65 -6.18 5.01
C ASP A 183 -19.23 -4.78 4.51
#